data_e5748aa37a2c7d8a00f4704ee1696c49
#
_entry.id   e5748aa37a2c7d8a00f4704ee1696c49
#
_cell.length_a   1.000
_cell.length_b   1.000
_cell.length_c   1.000
_cell.angle_alpha   90.00
_cell.angle_beta   90.00
_cell.angle_gamma   90.00
#
_symmetry.space_group_name_H-M   'P 1'
#
loop_
_entity.id
_entity.type
_entity.pdbx_description
1 polymer ?
#
loop_
_entity_poly.entity_id
_entity_poly.type
_entity_poly.pdbx_seq_one_letter_code
_entity_poly.pdbx_strand_id
1 'polypeptide(L)'
;MLSDFAPVPTLAVSDLQRAREFYEGVLGFTPKGDAADGVMYSSGNGSFLVYPSAYAGTNKATAMSLQLSQEAFDTEVAALREKGVTFDEFEMDQISWDNGIASMPDGSRAAWFSDPDGNILNLEAGA
;
A
#
# COMPACT_ATOMS: atom_id res chain seq x y z
N MET A 1 -26.08 0.39 12.22
CA MET A 1 -25.04 1.42 12.50
C MET A 1 -23.92 1.26 11.49
N LEU A 2 -23.14 2.28 11.27
CA LEU A 2 -22.04 2.21 10.28
C LEU A 2 -21.01 1.12 10.58
N SER A 3 -20.87 0.74 11.84
CA SER A 3 -19.98 -0.36 12.24
C SER A 3 -20.36 -1.72 11.66
N ASP A 4 -21.54 -1.85 11.08
CA ASP A 4 -21.97 -3.08 10.42
C ASP A 4 -21.46 -3.20 8.98
N PHE A 5 -20.83 -2.15 8.44
CA PHE A 5 -20.42 -2.08 7.04
C PHE A 5 -18.91 -1.97 6.93
N ALA A 6 -18.32 -2.75 6.02
CA ALA A 6 -16.88 -2.73 5.82
C ALA A 6 -16.46 -1.46 5.08
N PRO A 7 -15.46 -0.73 5.58
CA PRO A 7 -14.92 0.40 4.84
C PRO A 7 -14.13 -0.08 3.62
N VAL A 8 -14.08 0.76 2.59
CA VAL A 8 -13.29 0.50 1.39
C VAL A 8 -12.31 1.66 1.23
N PRO A 9 -10.99 1.42 1.42
CA PRO A 9 -10.00 2.44 1.10
C PRO A 9 -10.13 2.86 -0.36
N THR A 10 -10.02 4.16 -0.62
CA THR A 10 -10.15 4.71 -1.98
C THR A 10 -8.92 5.54 -2.31
N LEU A 11 -8.22 5.14 -3.39
CA LEU A 11 -6.96 5.73 -3.79
C LEU A 11 -7.15 6.49 -5.10
N ALA A 12 -6.84 7.78 -5.09
CA ALA A 12 -6.98 8.65 -6.24
C ALA A 12 -5.75 8.54 -7.15
N VAL A 13 -5.97 8.35 -8.45
CA VAL A 13 -4.90 8.28 -9.44
C VAL A 13 -5.20 9.19 -10.62
N SER A 14 -4.16 9.65 -11.31
CA SER A 14 -4.33 10.54 -12.47
C SER A 14 -4.51 9.77 -13.78
N ASP A 15 -3.96 8.55 -13.85
CA ASP A 15 -3.98 7.71 -15.05
C ASP A 15 -4.31 6.28 -14.63
N LEU A 16 -5.53 5.85 -14.93
CA LEU A 16 -6.01 4.54 -14.46
C LEU A 16 -5.21 3.40 -15.08
N GLN A 17 -4.83 3.51 -16.35
CA GLN A 17 -4.04 2.46 -17.01
C GLN A 17 -2.67 2.29 -16.34
N ARG A 18 -1.98 3.39 -16.04
CA ARG A 18 -0.70 3.36 -15.34
C ARG A 18 -0.87 2.79 -13.93
N ALA A 19 -1.93 3.15 -13.24
CA ALA A 19 -2.24 2.62 -11.92
C ALA A 19 -2.46 1.11 -11.99
N ARG A 20 -3.21 0.62 -12.97
CA ARG A 20 -3.45 -0.81 -13.14
C ARG A 20 -2.15 -1.58 -13.38
N GLU A 21 -1.24 -1.05 -14.17
CA GLU A 21 0.05 -1.68 -14.40
C GLU A 21 0.83 -1.82 -13.09
N PHE A 22 0.73 -0.84 -12.21
CA PHE A 22 1.38 -0.88 -10.90
C PHE A 22 0.69 -1.84 -9.94
N TYR A 23 -0.62 -1.68 -9.73
CA TYR A 23 -1.34 -2.48 -8.73
C TYR A 23 -1.46 -3.95 -9.15
N GLU A 24 -1.65 -4.23 -10.42
CA GLU A 24 -1.76 -5.60 -10.92
C GLU A 24 -0.40 -6.20 -11.28
N GLY A 25 0.44 -5.46 -12.00
CA GLY A 25 1.72 -5.97 -12.50
C GLY A 25 2.83 -5.97 -11.46
N VAL A 26 2.97 -4.89 -10.69
CA VAL A 26 4.04 -4.78 -9.69
C VAL A 26 3.60 -5.36 -8.35
N LEU A 27 2.42 -4.98 -7.85
CA LEU A 27 1.95 -5.39 -6.54
C LEU A 27 1.21 -6.73 -6.55
N GLY A 28 0.71 -7.17 -7.70
CA GLY A 28 0.09 -8.48 -7.83
C GLY A 28 -1.36 -8.58 -7.36
N PHE A 29 -2.07 -7.45 -7.21
CA PHE A 29 -3.47 -7.47 -6.83
C PHE A 29 -4.35 -7.92 -8.00
N THR A 30 -5.44 -8.62 -7.68
CA THR A 30 -6.40 -9.11 -8.66
C THR A 30 -7.63 -8.21 -8.68
N PRO A 31 -8.03 -7.70 -9.85
CA PRO A 31 -9.27 -6.94 -9.96
C PRO A 31 -10.47 -7.81 -9.61
N LYS A 32 -11.39 -7.25 -8.82
CA LYS A 32 -12.60 -7.93 -8.41
C LYS A 32 -13.81 -7.43 -9.21
N GLY A 33 -13.62 -6.36 -9.97
CA GLY A 33 -14.64 -5.79 -10.85
C GLY A 33 -14.40 -4.31 -11.07
N ASP A 34 -15.11 -3.76 -12.03
CA ASP A 34 -15.10 -2.33 -12.26
C ASP A 34 -16.12 -1.67 -11.33
N ALA A 35 -15.80 -0.48 -10.85
CA ALA A 35 -16.68 0.31 -10.01
C ALA A 35 -16.75 1.72 -10.60
N ALA A 36 -17.86 2.06 -11.25
CA ALA A 36 -18.03 3.30 -11.98
C ALA A 36 -16.86 3.51 -12.97
N ASP A 37 -15.99 4.48 -12.73
CA ASP A 37 -14.83 4.75 -13.58
C ASP A 37 -13.51 4.22 -13.00
N GLY A 38 -13.55 3.44 -11.92
CA GLY A 38 -12.38 2.88 -11.26
C GLY A 38 -12.33 1.37 -11.28
N VAL A 39 -11.36 0.82 -10.52
CA VAL A 39 -11.16 -0.62 -10.38
C VAL A 39 -11.19 -1.00 -8.90
N MET A 40 -12.00 -2.00 -8.57
CA MET A 40 -12.01 -2.57 -7.23
C MET A 40 -11.05 -3.76 -7.18
N TYR A 41 -10.16 -3.76 -6.20
CA TYR A 41 -9.20 -4.84 -5.99
C TYR A 41 -9.54 -5.65 -4.75
N SER A 42 -9.33 -6.96 -4.84
CA SER A 42 -9.43 -7.84 -3.67
C SER A 42 -8.10 -7.83 -2.90
N SER A 43 -8.18 -7.78 -1.58
CA SER A 43 -7.01 -7.85 -0.70
C SER A 43 -7.40 -8.56 0.60
N GLY A 44 -6.89 -9.77 0.82
CA GLY A 44 -7.30 -10.57 1.97
C GLY A 44 -8.81 -10.74 1.99
N ASN A 45 -9.44 -10.43 3.13
CA ASN A 45 -10.90 -10.46 3.28
C ASN A 45 -11.57 -9.14 2.90
N GLY A 46 -10.79 -8.15 2.46
CA GLY A 46 -11.27 -6.83 2.12
C GLY A 46 -11.10 -6.48 0.67
N SER A 47 -11.29 -5.21 0.38
CA SER A 47 -11.09 -4.67 -0.95
C SER A 47 -10.72 -3.19 -0.85
N PHE A 48 -10.18 -2.65 -1.94
CA PHE A 48 -9.91 -1.23 -2.06
C PHE A 48 -10.22 -0.77 -3.48
N LEU A 49 -10.48 0.52 -3.63
CA LEU A 49 -10.84 1.12 -4.90
C LEU A 49 -9.70 2.02 -5.38
N VAL A 50 -9.35 1.89 -6.66
CA VAL A 50 -8.45 2.81 -7.34
C VAL A 50 -9.27 3.53 -8.40
N TYR A 51 -9.29 4.86 -8.38
CA TYR A 51 -10.16 5.62 -9.27
C TYR A 51 -9.49 6.90 -9.77
N PRO A 52 -9.82 7.35 -11.00
CA PRO A 52 -9.25 8.58 -11.52
C PRO A 52 -9.85 9.80 -10.81
N SER A 53 -9.00 10.74 -10.42
CA SER A 53 -9.42 11.96 -9.75
C SER A 53 -8.46 13.10 -10.06
N ALA A 54 -9.01 14.30 -10.22
CA ALA A 54 -8.21 15.52 -10.35
C ALA A 54 -7.41 15.84 -9.08
N TYR A 55 -7.75 15.23 -7.95
CA TYR A 55 -7.03 15.43 -6.68
C TYR A 55 -5.93 14.39 -6.44
N ALA A 56 -5.61 13.55 -7.44
CA ALA A 56 -4.50 12.61 -7.33
C ALA A 56 -3.19 13.35 -7.01
N GLY A 57 -2.36 12.74 -6.17
CA GLY A 57 -1.07 13.31 -5.79
C GLY A 57 -1.12 14.34 -4.67
N THR A 58 -2.26 14.60 -4.09
CA THR A 58 -2.40 15.62 -3.03
C THR A 58 -2.27 15.06 -1.61
N ASN A 59 -2.41 13.74 -1.43
CA ASN A 59 -2.27 13.12 -0.11
C ASN A 59 -0.79 12.96 0.25
N LYS A 60 -0.42 13.43 1.45
CA LYS A 60 0.94 13.34 1.97
C LYS A 60 1.07 12.33 3.11
N ALA A 61 -0.02 11.68 3.49
CA ALA A 61 -0.04 10.71 4.58
C ALA A 61 -0.20 9.29 4.02
N THR A 62 0.05 8.28 4.87
CA THR A 62 -0.21 6.89 4.51
C THR A 62 -1.67 6.72 4.12
N ALA A 63 -1.91 6.22 2.93
CA ALA A 63 -3.26 6.04 2.38
C ALA A 63 -3.83 4.66 2.70
N MET A 64 -2.98 3.65 2.78
CA MET A 64 -3.41 2.27 3.03
C MET A 64 -2.27 1.50 3.69
N SER A 65 -2.62 0.66 4.67
CA SER A 65 -1.68 -0.18 5.39
C SER A 65 -2.09 -1.63 5.25
N LEU A 66 -1.12 -2.49 4.96
CA LEU A 66 -1.33 -3.94 4.91
C LEU A 66 -0.62 -4.58 6.11
N GLN A 67 -1.36 -5.42 6.83
CA GLN A 67 -0.87 -6.08 8.04
C GLN A 67 -0.42 -7.48 7.68
N LEU A 68 0.85 -7.79 7.94
CA LEU A 68 1.48 -9.06 7.57
C LEU A 68 2.07 -9.74 8.81
N SER A 69 2.32 -11.05 8.69
CA SER A 69 3.20 -11.72 9.66
C SER A 69 4.65 -11.30 9.40
N GLN A 70 5.53 -11.54 10.36
CA GLN A 70 6.96 -11.23 10.18
C GLN A 70 7.55 -12.00 8.99
N GLU A 71 7.16 -13.26 8.83
CA GLU A 71 7.62 -14.07 7.71
C GLU A 71 7.11 -13.55 6.37
N ALA A 72 5.83 -13.22 6.28
CA ALA A 72 5.25 -12.65 5.06
C ALA A 72 5.87 -11.30 4.73
N PHE A 73 6.18 -10.49 5.75
CA PHE A 73 6.83 -9.20 5.56
C PHE A 73 8.17 -9.36 4.81
N ASP A 74 9.02 -10.28 5.25
CA ASP A 74 10.30 -10.52 4.60
C ASP A 74 10.12 -10.97 3.14
N THR A 75 9.18 -11.89 2.90
CA THR A 75 8.90 -12.41 1.57
C THR A 75 8.39 -11.31 0.63
N GLU A 76 7.44 -10.50 1.09
CA GLU A 76 6.84 -9.48 0.26
C GLU A 76 7.81 -8.32 -0.02
N VAL A 77 8.60 -7.90 0.96
CA VAL A 77 9.62 -6.87 0.75
C VAL A 77 10.62 -7.31 -0.32
N ALA A 78 11.10 -8.55 -0.24
CA ALA A 78 12.04 -9.08 -1.23
C ALA A 78 11.42 -9.12 -2.63
N ALA A 79 10.18 -9.59 -2.73
CA ALA A 79 9.47 -9.67 -4.01
C ALA A 79 9.25 -8.28 -4.64
N LEU A 80 8.87 -7.29 -3.82
CA LEU A 80 8.66 -5.93 -4.30
C LEU A 80 9.96 -5.29 -4.78
N ARG A 81 11.08 -5.52 -4.06
CA ARG A 81 12.38 -5.03 -4.50
C ARG A 81 12.80 -5.61 -5.85
N GLU A 82 12.51 -6.88 -6.09
CA GLU A 82 12.77 -7.50 -7.39
C GLU A 82 11.97 -6.85 -8.52
N LYS A 83 10.82 -6.31 -8.19
CA LYS A 83 9.96 -5.59 -9.14
C LYS A 83 10.33 -4.10 -9.26
N GLY A 84 11.37 -3.67 -8.60
CA GLY A 84 11.87 -2.30 -8.69
C GLY A 84 11.27 -1.32 -7.69
N VAL A 85 10.51 -1.78 -6.71
CA VAL A 85 9.96 -0.91 -5.66
C VAL A 85 11.07 -0.45 -4.73
N THR A 86 11.11 0.86 -4.46
CA THR A 86 12.00 1.47 -3.49
C THR A 86 11.22 1.82 -2.24
N PHE A 87 11.75 1.45 -1.08
CA PHE A 87 11.14 1.78 0.21
C PHE A 87 11.75 3.06 0.77
N ASP A 88 10.89 3.95 1.25
CA ASP A 88 11.27 5.28 1.73
C ASP A 88 11.60 5.26 3.21
N GLU A 89 12.51 6.15 3.62
CA GLU A 89 12.85 6.38 5.02
C GLU A 89 12.40 7.76 5.44
N PHE A 90 11.89 7.86 6.66
CA PHE A 90 11.42 9.11 7.23
C PHE A 90 12.14 9.38 8.54
N GLU A 91 12.26 10.64 8.94
CA GLU A 91 12.78 10.98 10.26
C GLU A 91 11.72 10.66 11.32
N MET A 92 12.02 9.66 12.15
CA MET A 92 11.15 9.25 13.25
C MET A 92 12.01 8.88 14.45
N ASP A 93 11.63 9.35 15.64
CA ASP A 93 12.35 9.06 16.86
C ASP A 93 12.27 7.58 17.23
N GLN A 94 13.36 7.03 17.77
CA GLN A 94 13.45 5.66 18.28
C GLN A 94 13.23 4.56 17.24
N ILE A 95 13.30 4.90 15.96
CA ILE A 95 13.17 3.95 14.86
C ILE A 95 14.57 3.62 14.33
N SER A 96 14.84 2.34 14.17
CA SER A 96 16.05 1.87 13.51
C SER A 96 15.74 1.55 12.06
N TRP A 97 16.47 2.15 11.13
CA TRP A 97 16.26 1.98 9.70
C TRP A 97 17.35 1.12 9.09
N ASP A 98 16.95 0.18 8.25
CA ASP A 98 17.87 -0.64 7.45
C ASP A 98 17.32 -0.77 6.04
N ASN A 99 17.86 0.02 5.12
CA ASN A 99 17.48 0.00 3.70
C ASN A 99 15.97 0.06 3.51
N GLY A 100 15.33 1.05 4.13
CA GLY A 100 13.90 1.28 4.02
C GLY A 100 13.03 0.44 4.97
N ILE A 101 13.64 -0.41 5.79
CA ILE A 101 12.88 -1.20 6.78
C ILE A 101 13.02 -0.54 8.14
N ALA A 102 11.89 -0.15 8.71
CA ALA A 102 11.84 0.44 10.04
C ALA A 102 11.63 -0.66 11.07
N SER A 103 12.45 -0.65 12.13
CA SER A 103 12.29 -1.55 13.28
C SER A 103 11.99 -0.72 14.52
N MET A 104 10.91 -1.08 15.22
CA MET A 104 10.46 -0.40 16.42
C MET A 104 10.99 -1.13 17.67
N PRO A 105 11.00 -0.43 18.81
CA PRO A 105 11.52 -1.04 20.05
C PRO A 105 10.77 -2.31 20.49
N ASP A 106 9.49 -2.44 20.13
CA ASP A 106 8.68 -3.61 20.50
C ASP A 106 8.88 -4.81 19.57
N GLY A 107 9.73 -4.68 18.53
CA GLY A 107 9.98 -5.73 17.55
C GLY A 107 9.10 -5.67 16.32
N SER A 108 8.13 -4.77 16.26
CA SER A 108 7.35 -4.57 15.03
C SER A 108 8.20 -3.92 13.95
N ARG A 109 7.83 -4.14 12.69
CA ARG A 109 8.53 -3.59 11.54
C ARG A 109 7.55 -2.97 10.57
N ALA A 110 8.05 -2.01 9.79
CA ALA A 110 7.24 -1.35 8.78
C ALA A 110 8.09 -0.96 7.58
N ALA A 111 7.45 -0.84 6.43
CA ALA A 111 8.07 -0.34 5.21
C ALA A 111 7.04 0.49 4.45
N TRP A 112 7.47 1.61 3.86
CA TRP A 112 6.62 2.52 3.11
C TRP A 112 7.10 2.66 1.68
N PHE A 113 6.16 2.69 0.74
CA PHE A 113 6.45 2.94 -0.66
C PHE A 113 5.29 3.69 -1.29
N SER A 114 5.52 4.24 -2.49
CA SER A 114 4.50 5.03 -3.17
C SER A 114 4.07 4.40 -4.48
N ASP A 115 2.81 4.61 -4.84
CA ASP A 115 2.34 4.31 -6.19
C ASP A 115 2.78 5.42 -7.16
N PRO A 116 2.50 5.31 -8.48
CA PRO A 116 2.93 6.32 -9.45
C PRO A 116 2.39 7.74 -9.20
N ASP A 117 1.28 7.88 -8.48
CA ASP A 117 0.69 9.18 -8.13
C ASP A 117 1.11 9.70 -6.76
N GLY A 118 1.99 8.97 -6.06
CA GLY A 118 2.44 9.37 -4.73
C GLY A 118 1.52 8.95 -3.59
N ASN A 119 0.54 8.08 -3.84
CA ASN A 119 -0.21 7.47 -2.75
C ASN A 119 0.75 6.60 -1.93
N ILE A 120 0.81 6.84 -0.63
CA ILE A 120 1.75 6.16 0.25
C ILE A 120 1.11 4.89 0.80
N LEU A 121 1.75 3.77 0.53
CA LEU A 121 1.32 2.45 1.01
C LEU A 121 2.32 1.95 2.04
N ASN A 122 1.83 1.18 2.99
CA ASN A 122 2.65 0.71 4.08
C ASN A 122 2.42 -0.77 4.32
N LEU A 123 3.51 -1.48 4.58
CA LEU A 123 3.48 -2.86 5.05
C LEU A 123 3.88 -2.85 6.52
N GLU A 124 3.14 -3.55 7.35
CA GLU A 124 3.45 -3.65 8.77
C GLU A 124 3.44 -5.11 9.24
N ALA A 125 4.39 -5.43 10.10
CA ALA A 125 4.43 -6.71 10.79
C ALA A 125 4.47 -6.46 12.29
N GLY A 126 3.49 -6.99 13.02
CA GLY A 126 3.44 -6.88 14.48
C GLY A 126 4.60 -7.60 15.15
N ALA A 127 4.81 -7.23 16.38
CA ALA A 127 5.88 -7.81 17.22
C ALA A 127 5.70 -9.30 17.44
#